data_14e4aea6e274be19f3bf0c5e2b600a28
#
_entry.id   14e4aea6e274be19f3bf0c5e2b600a28
#
_cell.length_a   1.000
_cell.length_b   1.000
_cell.length_c   1.000
_cell.angle_alpha   90.00
_cell.angle_beta   90.00
_cell.angle_gamma   90.00
#
_symmetry.space_group_name_H-M   'P 1'
#
loop_
_entity.id
_entity.type
_entity.pdbx_description
1 polymer ?
#
loop_
_entity_poly.entity_id
_entity_poly.type
_entity_poly.pdbx_seq_one_letter_code
_entity_poly.pdbx_strand_id
1 'polypeptide(L)'
;MGSGSIKKILIVDDDVALMRVIREALTSFLRCEVDTSPNPEYGFELALTKTYDLLIFDFSMPMIDGAMLFFLIGKAYNHAEPPRIVPPLLLVTGRGDEKRAQELLKEAGVRGLVAKPFVINRLLEKVKECLPGIESVGSPK
;
A
#
# COMPACT_ATOMS: atom_id res chain seq x y z
N MET A 1 21.81 -12.87 -10.65
CA MET A 1 21.34 -12.37 -10.54
C MET A 1 20.98 -11.87 -9.48
N GLY A 2 21.05 -11.82 -8.86
CA GLY A 2 20.78 -11.38 -7.60
C GLY A 2 19.99 -10.18 -7.42
N SER A 3 20.05 -9.31 -8.17
CA SER A 3 19.20 -8.17 -7.97
C SER A 3 17.80 -8.53 -8.38
N GLY A 4 16.89 -8.35 -7.50
CA GLY A 4 15.49 -8.51 -7.80
C GLY A 4 15.01 -7.45 -8.76
N SER A 5 13.85 -7.69 -9.31
CA SER A 5 13.17 -6.67 -10.11
C SER A 5 12.78 -5.49 -9.22
N ILE A 6 12.56 -4.35 -9.83
CA ILE A 6 12.10 -3.16 -9.13
C ILE A 6 10.68 -3.43 -8.62
N LYS A 7 10.48 -3.23 -7.32
CA LYS A 7 9.16 -3.42 -6.71
C LYS A 7 8.23 -2.27 -7.06
N LYS A 8 6.96 -2.58 -7.25
CA LYS A 8 5.95 -1.60 -7.64
C LYS A 8 4.92 -1.46 -6.54
N ILE A 9 4.67 -0.23 -6.13
CA ILE A 9 3.80 0.08 -4.99
C ILE A 9 2.70 1.04 -5.45
N LEU A 10 1.47 0.76 -5.04
CA LEU A 10 0.35 1.67 -5.27
C LEU A 10 -0.07 2.28 -3.94
N ILE A 11 -0.13 3.61 -3.88
CA ILE A 11 -0.62 4.33 -2.71
C ILE A 11 -1.96 4.99 -3.05
N VAL A 12 -2.97 4.75 -2.24
CA VAL A 12 -4.27 5.42 -2.39
C VAL A 12 -4.58 6.15 -1.08
N ASP A 13 -4.68 7.47 -1.16
CA ASP A 13 -4.91 8.34 -0.01
C ASP A 13 -5.44 9.67 -0.53
N ASP A 14 -6.48 10.22 0.09
CA ASP A 14 -7.02 11.50 -0.33
C ASP A 14 -6.15 12.69 0.11
N ASP A 15 -5.17 12.47 0.96
CA ASP A 15 -4.18 13.49 1.34
C ASP A 15 -3.03 13.49 0.32
N VAL A 16 -3.15 14.36 -0.67
CA VAL A 16 -2.19 14.44 -1.77
C VAL A 16 -0.79 14.83 -1.29
N ALA A 17 -0.71 15.75 -0.32
CA ALA A 17 0.57 16.17 0.23
C ALA A 17 1.28 15.03 0.93
N LEU A 18 0.53 14.25 1.71
CA LEU A 18 1.09 13.09 2.41
C LEU A 18 1.58 12.03 1.41
N MET A 19 0.79 11.77 0.35
CA MET A 19 1.20 10.81 -0.67
C MET A 19 2.53 11.21 -1.33
N ARG A 20 2.71 12.52 -1.57
CA ARG A 20 3.95 13.00 -2.16
C ARG A 20 5.14 12.73 -1.24
N VAL A 21 4.97 13.00 0.05
CA VAL A 21 6.02 12.74 1.04
C VAL A 21 6.37 11.25 1.10
N ILE A 22 5.36 10.41 1.15
CA ILE A 22 5.57 8.96 1.19
C ILE A 22 6.30 8.49 -0.07
N ARG A 23 5.82 8.93 -1.24
CA ARG A 23 6.43 8.53 -2.50
C ARG A 23 7.90 8.92 -2.57
N GLU A 24 8.21 10.16 -2.18
CA GLU A 24 9.60 10.65 -2.19
C GLU A 24 10.47 9.82 -1.24
N ALA A 25 9.96 9.51 -0.06
CA ALA A 25 10.71 8.70 0.90
C ALA A 25 10.97 7.29 0.36
N LEU A 26 9.93 6.64 -0.16
CA LEU A 26 10.06 5.29 -0.67
C LEU A 26 11.05 5.21 -1.82
N THR A 27 10.93 6.12 -2.79
CA THR A 27 11.79 6.09 -3.96
C THR A 27 13.22 6.53 -3.66
N SER A 28 13.43 7.30 -2.60
CA SER A 28 14.78 7.72 -2.18
C SER A 28 15.53 6.62 -1.44
N PHE A 29 14.85 5.79 -0.68
CA PHE A 29 15.51 4.82 0.19
C PHE A 29 15.34 3.36 -0.22
N LEU A 30 14.37 3.06 -1.07
CA LEU A 30 14.09 1.71 -1.51
C LEU A 30 14.05 1.63 -3.03
N ARG A 31 14.41 0.47 -3.55
CA ARG A 31 14.38 0.24 -5.00
C ARG A 31 12.96 -0.09 -5.42
N CYS A 32 12.20 0.93 -5.75
CA CYS A 32 10.80 0.77 -6.09
C CYS A 32 10.29 1.88 -7.01
N GLU A 33 9.18 1.58 -7.66
CA GLU A 33 8.38 2.57 -8.38
C GLU A 33 7.07 2.73 -7.64
N VAL A 34 6.57 3.95 -7.56
CA VAL A 34 5.37 4.25 -6.79
C VAL A 34 4.36 4.99 -7.66
N ASP A 35 3.15 4.43 -7.76
CA ASP A 35 2.02 5.14 -8.33
C ASP A 35 1.14 5.62 -7.20
N THR A 36 0.49 6.76 -7.38
CA THR A 36 -0.39 7.34 -6.36
C THR A 36 -1.76 7.63 -6.95
N SER A 37 -2.79 7.51 -6.12
CA SER A 37 -4.15 7.88 -6.49
C SER A 37 -4.80 8.66 -5.35
N PRO A 38 -5.43 9.81 -5.64
CA PRO A 38 -6.10 10.60 -4.60
C PRO A 38 -7.52 10.10 -4.28
N ASN A 39 -8.00 9.09 -4.98
CA ASN A 39 -9.34 8.56 -4.74
C ASN A 39 -9.42 7.06 -5.02
N PRO A 40 -10.41 6.38 -4.43
CA PRO A 40 -10.54 4.94 -4.60
C PRO A 40 -10.85 4.48 -6.02
N GLU A 41 -11.62 5.25 -6.79
CA GLU A 41 -12.00 4.86 -8.14
C GLU A 41 -10.78 4.73 -9.05
N TYR A 42 -9.93 5.74 -9.05
CA TYR A 42 -8.71 5.71 -9.85
C TYR A 42 -7.74 4.66 -9.32
N GLY A 43 -7.68 4.50 -7.99
CA GLY A 43 -6.86 3.44 -7.38
C GLY A 43 -7.29 2.06 -7.85
N PHE A 44 -8.60 1.82 -7.91
CA PHE A 44 -9.14 0.56 -8.40
C PHE A 44 -8.75 0.35 -9.86
N GLU A 45 -8.90 1.38 -10.70
CA GLU A 45 -8.53 1.30 -12.10
C GLU A 45 -7.05 0.97 -12.29
N LEU A 46 -6.17 1.62 -11.53
CA LEU A 46 -4.75 1.32 -11.59
C LEU A 46 -4.46 -0.12 -11.17
N ALA A 47 -5.10 -0.58 -10.12
CA ALA A 47 -4.90 -1.96 -9.64
C ALA A 47 -5.33 -2.99 -10.67
N LEU A 48 -6.35 -2.68 -11.47
CA LEU A 48 -6.82 -3.60 -12.50
C LEU A 48 -5.95 -3.60 -13.75
N THR A 49 -5.33 -2.46 -14.08
CA THR A 49 -4.60 -2.31 -15.35
C THR A 49 -3.10 -2.49 -15.21
N LYS A 50 -2.57 -2.40 -13.97
CA LYS A 50 -1.15 -2.57 -13.71
C LYS A 50 -0.93 -3.66 -12.66
N THR A 51 0.32 -4.08 -12.52
CA THR A 51 0.71 -5.08 -11.52
C THR A 51 1.52 -4.40 -10.42
N TYR A 52 1.14 -4.64 -9.17
CA TYR A 52 1.82 -4.08 -8.02
C TYR A 52 2.27 -5.20 -7.08
N ASP A 53 3.31 -4.91 -6.30
CA ASP A 53 3.84 -5.83 -5.30
C ASP A 53 3.32 -5.50 -3.90
N LEU A 54 2.87 -4.26 -3.68
CA LEU A 54 2.35 -3.80 -2.40
C LEU A 54 1.30 -2.72 -2.63
N LEU A 55 0.23 -2.78 -1.84
CA LEU A 55 -0.79 -1.74 -1.81
C LEU A 55 -0.69 -1.02 -0.47
N ILE A 56 -0.68 0.31 -0.49
CA ILE A 56 -0.69 1.14 0.71
C ILE A 56 -1.93 2.02 0.62
N PHE A 57 -2.95 1.70 1.43
CA PHE A 57 -4.22 2.41 1.36
C PHE A 57 -4.51 3.10 2.67
N ASP A 58 -4.96 4.36 2.59
CA ASP A 58 -5.54 5.04 3.73
C ASP A 58 -6.85 4.32 4.08
N PHE A 59 -7.06 4.05 5.36
CA PHE A 59 -8.29 3.38 5.78
C PHE A 59 -9.50 4.28 5.54
N SER A 60 -9.43 5.53 5.96
CA SER A 60 -10.57 6.46 5.91
C SER A 60 -10.50 7.33 4.68
N MET A 61 -11.35 7.04 3.69
CA MET A 61 -11.47 7.83 2.46
C MET A 61 -12.92 8.11 2.15
N PRO A 62 -13.22 9.18 1.39
CA PRO A 62 -14.60 9.41 0.94
C PRO A 62 -15.12 8.25 0.12
N MET A 63 -16.37 7.92 0.25
CA MET A 63 -17.14 6.92 -0.49
C MET A 63 -16.90 5.49 -0.04
N ILE A 64 -15.65 4.99 -0.09
CA ILE A 64 -15.33 3.66 0.44
C ILE A 64 -14.02 3.74 1.20
N ASP A 65 -13.88 2.91 2.22
CA ASP A 65 -12.64 2.86 2.98
C ASP A 65 -11.60 1.96 2.29
N GLY A 66 -10.36 2.02 2.81
CA GLY A 66 -9.26 1.27 2.21
C GLY A 66 -9.45 -0.24 2.27
N ALA A 67 -10.11 -0.74 3.31
CA ALA A 67 -10.40 -2.16 3.42
C ALA A 67 -11.41 -2.61 2.36
N MET A 68 -12.45 -1.82 2.13
CA MET A 68 -13.43 -2.12 1.10
C MET A 68 -12.80 -2.09 -0.29
N LEU A 69 -11.94 -1.10 -0.55
CA LEU A 69 -11.22 -1.04 -1.81
C LEU A 69 -10.39 -2.31 -2.03
N PHE A 70 -9.67 -2.74 -1.00
CA PHE A 70 -8.86 -3.95 -1.07
C PHE A 70 -9.73 -5.18 -1.36
N PHE A 71 -10.88 -5.27 -0.69
CA PHE A 71 -11.83 -6.36 -0.90
C PHE A 71 -12.31 -6.40 -2.35
N LEU A 72 -12.67 -5.24 -2.91
CA LEU A 72 -13.13 -5.15 -4.30
C LEU A 72 -12.04 -5.55 -5.30
N ILE A 73 -10.80 -5.13 -5.05
CA ILE A 73 -9.67 -5.53 -5.88
C ILE A 73 -9.50 -7.06 -5.81
N GLY A 74 -9.59 -7.62 -4.62
CA GLY A 74 -9.49 -9.06 -4.43
C GLY A 74 -10.54 -9.83 -5.21
N LYS A 75 -11.77 -9.34 -5.20
CA LYS A 75 -12.86 -9.98 -5.97
C LYS A 75 -12.59 -9.90 -7.46
N ALA A 76 -12.16 -8.74 -7.95
CA ALA A 76 -11.85 -8.59 -9.38
C ALA A 76 -10.71 -9.51 -9.80
N TYR A 77 -9.67 -9.61 -8.99
CA TYR A 77 -8.52 -10.46 -9.28
C TYR A 77 -8.91 -11.95 -9.28
N ASN A 78 -9.76 -12.34 -8.34
CA ASN A 78 -10.21 -13.73 -8.25
C ASN A 78 -11.05 -14.16 -9.46
N HIS A 79 -11.74 -13.22 -10.10
CA HIS A 79 -12.56 -13.47 -11.27
C HIS A 79 -11.85 -13.18 -12.60
N ALA A 80 -10.59 -12.76 -12.56
CA ALA A 80 -9.82 -12.52 -13.76
C ALA A 80 -9.47 -13.85 -14.46
N GLU A 81 -9.20 -13.79 -15.76
CA GLU A 81 -8.84 -14.96 -16.55
C GLU A 81 -7.43 -14.81 -17.12
N PRO A 82 -6.41 -15.48 -16.60
CA PRO A 82 -6.48 -16.34 -15.40
C PRO A 82 -6.58 -15.52 -14.11
N PRO A 83 -6.94 -16.14 -12.99
CA PRO A 83 -6.99 -15.43 -11.72
C PRO A 83 -5.65 -14.81 -11.35
N ARG A 84 -5.72 -13.63 -10.74
CA ARG A 84 -4.52 -12.88 -10.32
C ARG A 84 -4.37 -12.97 -8.81
N ILE A 85 -3.11 -12.91 -8.35
CA ILE A 85 -2.80 -12.92 -6.93
C ILE A 85 -2.84 -11.48 -6.41
N VAL A 86 -3.62 -11.25 -5.35
CA VAL A 86 -3.73 -9.94 -4.74
C VAL A 86 -2.45 -9.62 -3.97
N PRO A 87 -1.84 -8.45 -4.20
CA PRO A 87 -0.65 -8.07 -3.42
C PRO A 87 -1.02 -7.82 -1.96
N PRO A 88 -0.04 -7.87 -1.05
CA PRO A 88 -0.30 -7.54 0.36
C PRO A 88 -0.71 -6.08 0.53
N LEU A 89 -1.50 -5.84 1.58
CA LEU A 89 -2.00 -4.51 1.92
C LEU A 89 -1.35 -4.00 3.20
N LEU A 90 -0.86 -2.77 3.15
CA LEU A 90 -0.45 -2.00 4.32
C LEU A 90 -1.49 -0.89 4.50
N LEU A 91 -2.22 -0.91 5.61
CA LEU A 91 -3.22 0.12 5.89
C LEU A 91 -2.60 1.27 6.66
N VAL A 92 -2.98 2.48 6.29
CA VAL A 92 -2.60 3.68 7.03
C VAL A 92 -3.87 4.16 7.74
N THR A 93 -3.81 4.32 9.06
CA THR A 93 -4.99 4.59 9.87
C THR A 93 -4.87 5.91 10.60
N GLY A 94 -6.00 6.61 10.79
CA GLY A 94 -6.08 7.82 11.57
C GLY A 94 -6.68 7.56 12.93
N ARG A 95 -6.86 8.63 13.71
CA ARG A 95 -7.50 8.54 15.01
C ARG A 95 -8.94 8.06 14.86
N GLY A 96 -9.33 7.20 15.76
CA GLY A 96 -10.69 6.66 15.79
C GLY A 96 -10.86 5.39 14.97
N ASP A 97 -9.87 5.04 14.16
CA ASP A 97 -9.95 3.86 13.31
C ASP A 97 -9.18 2.66 13.85
N GLU A 98 -8.44 2.83 14.94
CA GLU A 98 -7.47 1.83 15.41
C GLU A 98 -8.13 0.48 15.71
N LYS A 99 -9.28 0.51 16.38
CA LYS A 99 -9.97 -0.72 16.76
C LYS A 99 -10.40 -1.51 15.54
N ARG A 100 -11.00 -0.84 14.58
CA ARG A 100 -11.45 -1.47 13.35
C ARG A 100 -10.28 -1.97 12.51
N ALA A 101 -9.23 -1.18 12.45
CA ALA A 101 -8.02 -1.55 11.73
C ALA A 101 -7.36 -2.78 12.35
N GLN A 102 -7.32 -2.87 13.67
CA GLN A 102 -6.76 -4.05 14.35
C GLN A 102 -7.54 -5.31 14.02
N GLU A 103 -8.86 -5.21 13.89
CA GLU A 103 -9.67 -6.34 13.47
C GLU A 103 -9.33 -6.78 12.05
N LEU A 104 -9.03 -5.81 11.17
CA LEU A 104 -8.69 -6.11 9.78
C LEU A 104 -7.34 -6.80 9.62
N LEU A 105 -6.44 -6.68 10.60
CA LEU A 105 -5.17 -7.42 10.56
C LEU A 105 -5.37 -8.93 10.53
N LYS A 106 -6.53 -9.40 10.93
CA LYS A 106 -6.86 -10.82 10.89
C LYS A 106 -7.28 -11.29 9.50
N GLU A 107 -7.57 -10.36 8.60
CA GLU A 107 -8.00 -10.71 7.26
C GLU A 107 -6.80 -11.09 6.40
N ALA A 108 -7.00 -12.06 5.52
CA ALA A 108 -5.95 -12.51 4.63
C ALA A 108 -5.50 -11.38 3.71
N GLY A 109 -4.19 -11.18 3.60
CA GLY A 109 -3.62 -10.16 2.74
C GLY A 109 -3.34 -8.83 3.41
N VAL A 110 -3.92 -8.56 4.58
CA VAL A 110 -3.60 -7.36 5.34
C VAL A 110 -2.35 -7.65 6.17
N ARG A 111 -1.24 -7.05 5.77
CA ARG A 111 0.07 -7.37 6.34
C ARG A 111 0.54 -6.44 7.43
N GLY A 112 -0.05 -5.26 7.55
CA GLY A 112 0.36 -4.34 8.58
C GLY A 112 -0.46 -3.09 8.64
N LEU A 113 -0.21 -2.31 9.70
CA LEU A 113 -0.85 -1.03 9.95
C LEU A 113 0.20 0.01 10.28
N VAL A 114 -0.03 1.24 9.82
CA VAL A 114 0.75 2.39 10.23
C VAL A 114 -0.24 3.46 10.67
N ALA A 115 -0.11 3.93 11.91
CA ALA A 115 -1.02 4.94 12.44
C ALA A 115 -0.52 6.35 12.13
N LYS A 116 -1.42 7.23 11.71
CA LYS A 116 -1.10 8.66 11.53
C LYS A 116 -1.21 9.37 12.88
N PRO A 117 -0.33 10.32 13.17
CA PRO A 117 0.86 10.68 12.41
C PRO A 117 1.97 9.66 12.61
N PHE A 118 2.84 9.49 11.61
CA PHE A 118 3.96 8.56 11.70
C PHE A 118 5.24 9.25 11.25
N VAL A 119 6.38 8.69 11.69
CA VAL A 119 7.67 9.11 11.16
C VAL A 119 8.04 8.24 9.97
N ILE A 120 8.80 8.79 9.04
CA ILE A 120 9.13 8.10 7.79
C ILE A 120 9.84 6.76 8.05
N ASN A 121 10.73 6.70 9.03
CA ASN A 121 11.42 5.44 9.33
C ASN A 121 10.45 4.31 9.70
N ARG A 122 9.37 4.65 10.40
CA ARG A 122 8.35 3.65 10.75
C ARG A 122 7.67 3.11 9.50
N LEU A 123 7.34 3.99 8.57
CA LEU A 123 6.74 3.56 7.31
C LEU A 123 7.69 2.68 6.52
N LEU A 124 8.97 3.07 6.42
CA LEU A 124 9.97 2.28 5.71
C LEU A 124 10.12 0.89 6.31
N GLU A 125 10.14 0.79 7.65
CA GLU A 125 10.18 -0.50 8.33
C GLU A 125 9.01 -1.39 7.93
N LYS A 126 7.81 -0.81 7.93
CA LYS A 126 6.60 -1.57 7.59
C LYS A 126 6.60 -2.03 6.15
N VAL A 127 7.06 -1.18 5.23
CA VAL A 127 7.17 -1.55 3.83
C VAL A 127 8.16 -2.71 3.66
N LYS A 128 9.28 -2.66 4.34
CA LYS A 128 10.27 -3.75 4.28
C LYS A 128 9.71 -5.06 4.84
N GLU A 129 8.91 -4.98 5.90
CA GLU A 129 8.24 -6.16 6.45
C GLU A 129 7.26 -6.78 5.46
N CYS A 130 6.54 -5.93 4.72
CA CYS A 130 5.59 -6.39 3.72
C CYS A 130 6.26 -6.92 2.46
N LEU A 131 7.45 -6.42 2.15
CA LEU A 131 8.22 -6.78 0.96
C LEU A 131 9.64 -7.19 1.35
N PRO A 132 9.83 -8.39 1.93
CA PRO A 132 11.16 -8.78 2.41
C PRO A 132 12.26 -8.76 1.35
N GLY A 133 11.88 -8.89 0.08
CA GLY A 133 12.86 -8.86 -1.00
C GLY A 133 13.20 -7.48 -1.54
N ILE A 134 12.61 -6.41 -0.98
CA ILE A 134 12.87 -5.08 -1.50
C ILE A 134 14.28 -4.62 -1.14
N GLU A 135 14.97 -4.04 -2.12
CA GLU A 135 16.35 -3.58 -1.93
C GLU A 135 16.40 -2.14 -1.46
N SER A 136 17.36 -1.83 -0.62
CA SER A 136 17.61 -0.45 -0.20
C SER A 136 18.56 0.21 -1.17
N VAL A 137 18.32 1.50 -1.47
CA VAL A 137 19.22 2.30 -2.30
C VAL A 137 19.84 3.46 -1.52
N GLY A 138 19.44 3.64 -0.27
CA GLY A 138 19.99 4.64 0.63
C GLY A 138 19.64 4.27 2.06
N SER A 139 20.14 5.07 2.99
CA SER A 139 19.83 4.89 4.40
C SER A 139 19.34 6.18 5.00
N PRO A 140 18.19 6.16 5.68
CA PRO A 140 17.76 7.35 6.40
C PRO A 140 18.75 7.63 7.52
N LYS A 141 19.06 8.87 7.74
CA LYS A 141 20.02 9.29 8.77
C LYS A 141 19.33 9.89 9.95
#